data_fc48d590220c6b8cbc3dc2cd118e53eb
#
_entry.id   fc48d590220c6b8cbc3dc2cd118e53eb
#
_cell.length_a   1.000
_cell.length_b   1.000
_cell.length_c   1.000
_cell.angle_alpha   90.00
_cell.angle_beta   90.00
_cell.angle_gamma   90.00
#
_symmetry.space_group_name_H-M   'P 1'
#
loop_
_entity.id
_entity.type
_entity.pdbx_description
1 polymer ?
#
loop_
_entity_poly.entity_id
_entity_poly.type
_entity_poly.pdbx_seq_one_letter_code
_entity_poly.pdbx_strand_id
1 'polypeptide(L)'
;MIRFESVSKRFGTAVVLDGLDLEIPDGHTTAVIGRSGCGKSVLLKHIVGLLEPDAGRVVVDGDVVHELDPEGLDRLRARFGYVFQFSALLDSMTVGDNIRLGLRRRRLDASTIEQRVRDSLAVVDLSNSAERYPAELSGGMRKRAGIARAIALRPDYILFDEPTTGLDPITTASMDALILRVRRDLGATTVVVSHDMRSVFEVADRIAMMHEGRIRQVGTAAEIRESTDAVVRNFIEGRAEGVATP
;
A
#
# COMPACT_ATOMS: atom_id res chain seq x y z
N MET A 1 0.28 3.71 14.70
CA MET A 1 -0.91 4.47 14.17
C MET A 1 -0.46 5.57 13.24
N ILE A 2 -1.12 5.74 12.07
CA ILE A 2 -0.81 6.81 11.11
C ILE A 2 -1.97 7.81 11.10
N ARG A 3 -1.65 9.12 11.14
CA ARG A 3 -2.65 10.19 11.06
C ARG A 3 -2.25 11.23 10.03
N PHE A 4 -3.21 11.64 9.25
CA PHE A 4 -3.17 12.83 8.39
C PHE A 4 -3.99 13.90 9.08
N GLU A 5 -3.40 15.06 9.31
CA GLU A 5 -4.01 16.20 10.00
C GLU A 5 -4.01 17.40 9.06
N SER A 6 -5.17 17.66 8.42
CA SER A 6 -5.44 18.75 7.48
C SER A 6 -4.40 18.85 6.34
N VAL A 7 -3.98 17.68 5.80
CA VAL A 7 -2.91 17.59 4.81
C VAL A 7 -3.35 18.13 3.47
N SER A 8 -2.59 19.09 2.94
CA SER A 8 -2.78 19.64 1.60
C SER A 8 -1.53 19.46 0.75
N LYS A 9 -1.72 19.16 -0.55
CA LYS A 9 -0.63 19.02 -1.53
C LYS A 9 -1.05 19.49 -2.91
N ARG A 10 -0.18 20.28 -3.53
CA ARG A 10 -0.36 20.81 -4.90
C ARG A 10 0.82 20.39 -5.77
N PHE A 11 0.56 20.26 -7.05
CA PHE A 11 1.57 20.11 -8.10
C PHE A 11 1.26 21.15 -9.18
N GLY A 12 2.07 22.23 -9.20
CA GLY A 12 1.76 23.41 -10.00
C GLY A 12 0.41 24.02 -9.57
N THR A 13 -0.54 24.10 -10.50
CA THR A 13 -1.89 24.64 -10.23
C THR A 13 -2.88 23.56 -9.72
N ALA A 14 -2.54 22.28 -9.86
CA ALA A 14 -3.43 21.19 -9.48
C ALA A 14 -3.37 20.92 -7.96
N VAL A 15 -4.53 21.02 -7.28
CA VAL A 15 -4.70 20.57 -5.89
C VAL A 15 -4.96 19.09 -5.91
N VAL A 16 -4.12 18.29 -5.23
CA VAL A 16 -4.23 16.83 -5.19
C VAL A 16 -4.72 16.34 -3.83
N LEU A 17 -4.26 16.98 -2.75
CA LEU A 17 -4.82 16.80 -1.40
C LEU A 17 -5.27 18.16 -0.92
N ASP A 18 -6.45 18.24 -0.29
CA ASP A 18 -7.08 19.49 0.12
C ASP A 18 -7.63 19.39 1.55
N GLY A 19 -6.78 19.69 2.54
CA GLY A 19 -7.14 19.59 3.95
C GLY A 19 -7.58 18.19 4.36
N LEU A 20 -6.86 17.15 3.91
CA LEU A 20 -7.22 15.76 4.13
C LEU A 20 -6.95 15.35 5.58
N ASP A 21 -7.99 14.84 6.26
CA ASP A 21 -7.90 14.21 7.56
C ASP A 21 -8.19 12.71 7.43
N LEU A 22 -7.30 11.86 7.98
CA LEU A 22 -7.47 10.41 7.98
C LEU A 22 -6.69 9.80 9.14
N GLU A 23 -7.32 8.86 9.83
CA GLU A 23 -6.69 8.01 10.83
C GLU A 23 -6.65 6.56 10.35
N ILE A 24 -5.46 5.95 10.42
CA ILE A 24 -5.20 4.55 10.09
C ILE A 24 -4.80 3.84 11.39
N PRO A 25 -5.70 3.06 11.98
CA PRO A 25 -5.46 2.38 13.25
C PRO A 25 -4.48 1.23 13.11
N ASP A 26 -3.72 0.96 14.16
CA ASP A 26 -2.75 -0.14 14.19
C ASP A 26 -3.43 -1.51 14.10
N GLY A 27 -2.71 -2.46 13.51
CA GLY A 27 -3.13 -3.86 13.38
C GLY A 27 -4.31 -4.11 12.43
N HIS A 28 -4.79 -3.07 11.74
CA HIS A 28 -5.91 -3.15 10.81
C HIS A 28 -5.45 -2.98 9.36
N THR A 29 -6.25 -3.48 8.44
CA THR A 29 -6.15 -3.11 7.02
C THR A 29 -7.09 -1.96 6.73
N THR A 30 -6.54 -0.80 6.39
CA THR A 30 -7.30 0.34 5.88
C THR A 30 -7.14 0.42 4.37
N ALA A 31 -8.23 0.26 3.63
CA ALA A 31 -8.24 0.52 2.19
C ALA A 31 -8.58 1.98 1.90
N VAL A 32 -7.80 2.62 1.04
CA VAL A 32 -8.10 3.94 0.49
C VAL A 32 -8.57 3.77 -0.94
N ILE A 33 -9.84 4.11 -1.18
CA ILE A 33 -10.49 3.97 -2.48
C ILE A 33 -10.78 5.34 -3.09
N GLY A 34 -11.02 5.38 -4.39
CA GLY A 34 -11.35 6.59 -5.13
C GLY A 34 -10.92 6.50 -6.59
N ARG A 35 -11.36 7.45 -7.40
CA ARG A 35 -11.08 7.49 -8.86
C ARG A 35 -9.58 7.53 -9.14
N SER A 36 -9.18 7.08 -10.32
CA SER A 36 -7.80 7.23 -10.77
C SER A 36 -7.41 8.71 -10.77
N GLY A 37 -6.21 9.01 -10.27
CA GLY A 37 -5.71 10.39 -10.18
C GLY A 37 -6.21 11.22 -8.99
N CYS A 38 -7.09 10.71 -8.11
CA CYS A 38 -7.59 11.48 -6.96
C CYS A 38 -6.57 11.68 -5.81
N GLY A 39 -5.33 11.16 -5.95
CA GLY A 39 -4.26 11.41 -4.96
C GLY A 39 -3.90 10.22 -4.06
N LYS A 40 -4.46 9.02 -4.26
CA LYS A 40 -4.21 7.84 -3.41
C LYS A 40 -2.72 7.49 -3.26
N SER A 41 -1.98 7.38 -4.36
CA SER A 41 -0.53 7.10 -4.30
C SER A 41 0.26 8.28 -3.74
N VAL A 42 -0.26 9.52 -3.86
CA VAL A 42 0.32 10.71 -3.22
C VAL A 42 0.19 10.60 -1.71
N LEU A 43 -0.96 10.14 -1.20
CA LEU A 43 -1.17 9.86 0.22
C LEU A 43 -0.13 8.85 0.74
N LEU A 44 0.08 7.71 0.06
CA LEU A 44 1.09 6.72 0.48
C LEU A 44 2.50 7.31 0.53
N LYS A 45 2.86 8.17 -0.43
CA LYS A 45 4.18 8.81 -0.47
C LYS A 45 4.45 9.76 0.69
N HIS A 46 3.42 10.41 1.22
CA HIS A 46 3.54 11.25 2.41
C HIS A 46 3.82 10.42 3.67
N ILE A 47 3.23 9.22 3.81
CA ILE A 47 3.45 8.33 4.97
C ILE A 47 4.94 7.99 5.14
N VAL A 48 5.66 7.77 4.04
CA VAL A 48 7.07 7.39 4.05
C VAL A 48 8.03 8.56 3.78
N GLY A 49 7.51 9.79 3.80
CA GLY A 49 8.30 11.01 3.58
C GLY A 49 8.97 11.09 2.21
N LEU A 50 8.38 10.47 1.18
CA LEU A 50 8.77 10.68 -0.24
C LEU A 50 8.20 11.98 -0.80
N LEU A 51 7.18 12.52 -0.15
CA LEU A 51 6.60 13.84 -0.43
C LEU A 51 6.35 14.54 0.90
N GLU A 52 6.59 15.85 0.91
CA GLU A 52 6.24 16.74 2.01
C GLU A 52 4.90 17.41 1.72
N PRO A 53 4.02 17.58 2.72
CA PRO A 53 2.79 18.34 2.57
C PRO A 53 3.10 19.85 2.38
N ASP A 54 2.22 20.56 1.67
CA ASP A 54 2.32 22.02 1.55
C ASP A 54 1.64 22.72 2.75
N ALA A 55 0.71 22.01 3.42
CA ALA A 55 0.09 22.39 4.68
C ALA A 55 -0.40 21.17 5.42
N GLY A 56 -0.59 21.28 6.75
CA GLY A 56 -0.95 20.17 7.61
C GLY A 56 0.25 19.26 7.90
N ARG A 57 0.00 18.07 8.45
CA ARG A 57 1.06 17.15 8.81
C ARG A 57 0.63 15.69 8.74
N VAL A 58 1.62 14.80 8.50
CA VAL A 58 1.46 13.35 8.62
C VAL A 58 2.24 12.90 9.86
N VAL A 59 1.57 12.17 10.72
CA VAL A 59 2.12 11.67 11.98
C VAL A 59 2.12 10.15 11.96
N VAL A 60 3.27 9.53 12.26
CA VAL A 60 3.41 8.07 12.40
C VAL A 60 3.95 7.77 13.80
N ASP A 61 3.14 7.13 14.62
CA ASP A 61 3.46 6.78 16.02
C ASP A 61 3.98 7.95 16.87
N GLY A 62 3.47 9.17 16.60
CA GLY A 62 3.85 10.38 17.30
C GLY A 62 4.90 11.23 16.57
N ASP A 63 5.62 10.65 15.63
CA ASP A 63 6.63 11.38 14.85
C ASP A 63 5.96 12.13 13.68
N VAL A 64 6.22 13.42 13.54
CA VAL A 64 5.81 14.22 12.38
C VAL A 64 6.78 13.98 11.24
N VAL A 65 6.33 13.32 10.18
CA VAL A 65 7.18 12.76 9.12
C VAL A 65 8.10 13.78 8.46
N HIS A 66 7.59 14.96 8.12
CA HIS A 66 8.37 16.01 7.42
C HIS A 66 9.26 16.85 8.34
N GLU A 67 9.17 16.65 9.66
CA GLU A 67 10.04 17.27 10.65
C GLU A 67 11.23 16.37 11.04
N LEU A 68 11.24 15.11 10.57
CA LEU A 68 12.33 14.18 10.85
C LEU A 68 13.60 14.59 10.11
N ASP A 69 14.72 14.50 10.80
CA ASP A 69 16.03 14.56 10.18
C ASP A 69 16.29 13.34 9.27
N PRO A 70 17.33 13.34 8.42
CA PRO A 70 17.60 12.22 7.52
C PRO A 70 17.74 10.88 8.23
N GLU A 71 18.33 10.82 9.42
CA GLU A 71 18.46 9.58 10.20
C GLU A 71 17.12 9.12 10.77
N GLY A 72 16.28 10.05 11.26
CA GLY A 72 14.92 9.79 11.70
C GLY A 72 14.05 9.26 10.58
N LEU A 73 14.16 9.86 9.40
CA LEU A 73 13.44 9.42 8.21
C LEU A 73 13.89 8.02 7.74
N ASP A 74 15.18 7.70 7.83
CA ASP A 74 15.67 6.36 7.52
C ASP A 74 15.17 5.34 8.57
N ARG A 75 15.13 5.69 9.86
CA ARG A 75 14.53 4.85 10.91
C ARG A 75 13.03 4.64 10.67
N LEU A 76 12.31 5.68 10.30
CA LEU A 76 10.89 5.59 9.95
C LEU A 76 10.68 4.64 8.77
N ARG A 77 11.36 4.88 7.63
CA ARG A 77 11.26 4.06 6.40
C ARG A 77 11.60 2.60 6.65
N ALA A 78 12.51 2.37 7.58
CA ALA A 78 12.91 1.04 7.97
C ALA A 78 11.77 0.19 8.55
N ARG A 79 10.70 0.79 9.02
CA ARG A 79 9.51 0.14 9.59
C ARG A 79 8.43 -0.15 8.55
N PHE A 80 8.64 0.30 7.30
CA PHE A 80 7.68 0.17 6.22
C PHE A 80 8.12 -0.85 5.17
N GLY A 81 7.19 -1.69 4.74
CA GLY A 81 7.25 -2.44 3.49
C GLY A 81 6.39 -1.73 2.44
N TYR A 82 6.97 -1.29 1.33
CA TYR A 82 6.23 -0.66 0.24
C TYR A 82 6.13 -1.59 -0.96
N VAL A 83 4.92 -1.95 -1.34
CA VAL A 83 4.60 -2.76 -2.52
C VAL A 83 4.05 -1.84 -3.61
N PHE A 84 4.87 -1.59 -4.62
CA PHE A 84 4.54 -0.69 -5.73
C PHE A 84 3.64 -1.38 -6.76
N GLN A 85 2.84 -0.60 -7.47
CA GLN A 85 1.93 -1.04 -8.52
C GLN A 85 2.62 -1.93 -9.58
N PHE A 86 3.85 -1.61 -9.99
CA PHE A 86 4.64 -2.31 -10.99
C PHE A 86 5.78 -3.14 -10.38
N SER A 87 5.61 -3.62 -9.12
CA SER A 87 6.60 -4.40 -8.36
C SER A 87 7.94 -3.69 -8.09
N ALA A 88 8.38 -2.78 -8.94
CA ALA A 88 9.65 -2.03 -8.87
C ALA A 88 10.87 -2.92 -8.56
N LEU A 89 10.92 -4.12 -9.16
CA LEU A 89 12.09 -4.97 -9.13
C LEU A 89 13.15 -4.41 -10.07
N LEU A 90 14.42 -4.54 -9.69
CA LEU A 90 15.56 -4.20 -10.55
C LEU A 90 15.79 -5.35 -11.52
N ASP A 91 15.60 -5.09 -12.82
CA ASP A 91 15.69 -6.11 -13.88
C ASP A 91 17.12 -6.69 -14.04
N SER A 92 18.14 -5.94 -13.61
CA SER A 92 19.55 -6.38 -13.63
C SER A 92 19.93 -7.31 -12.49
N MET A 93 19.01 -7.59 -11.57
CA MET A 93 19.23 -8.41 -10.37
C MET A 93 18.27 -9.60 -10.36
N THR A 94 18.70 -10.73 -9.77
CA THR A 94 17.81 -11.85 -9.49
C THR A 94 16.73 -11.44 -8.47
N VAL A 95 15.68 -12.23 -8.35
CA VAL A 95 14.64 -12.04 -7.33
C VAL A 95 15.25 -12.06 -5.93
N GLY A 96 16.14 -13.01 -5.66
CA GLY A 96 16.85 -13.10 -4.39
C GLY A 96 17.69 -11.85 -4.09
N ASP A 97 18.42 -11.33 -5.10
CA ASP A 97 19.22 -10.12 -4.93
C ASP A 97 18.36 -8.87 -4.70
N ASN A 98 17.21 -8.76 -5.38
CA ASN A 98 16.24 -7.71 -5.11
C ASN A 98 15.77 -7.70 -3.65
N ILE A 99 15.59 -8.87 -3.04
CA ILE A 99 15.23 -8.99 -1.62
C ILE A 99 16.41 -8.67 -0.73
N ARG A 100 17.61 -9.22 -1.04
CA ARG A 100 18.85 -8.98 -0.27
C ARG A 100 19.21 -7.50 -0.20
N LEU A 101 18.92 -6.71 -1.24
CA LEU A 101 19.26 -5.29 -1.32
C LEU A 101 18.78 -4.48 -0.11
N GLY A 102 17.51 -4.68 0.29
CA GLY A 102 16.94 -4.04 1.48
C GLY A 102 17.54 -4.56 2.78
N LEU A 103 17.78 -5.87 2.86
CA LEU A 103 18.29 -6.54 4.06
C LEU A 103 19.74 -6.16 4.38
N ARG A 104 20.59 -5.96 3.37
CA ARG A 104 22.00 -5.55 3.55
C ARG A 104 22.16 -4.23 4.31
N ARG A 105 21.19 -3.32 4.21
CA ARG A 105 21.18 -2.06 4.97
C ARG A 105 20.90 -2.23 6.47
N ARG A 106 20.44 -3.41 6.91
CA ARG A 106 20.00 -3.69 8.29
C ARG A 106 21.11 -4.24 9.20
N ARG A 107 22.36 -4.29 8.75
CA ARG A 107 23.52 -4.85 9.51
C ARG A 107 23.25 -6.27 10.05
N LEU A 108 22.48 -7.07 9.30
CA LEU A 108 22.22 -8.47 9.60
C LEU A 108 23.39 -9.33 9.13
N ASP A 109 23.64 -10.44 9.81
CA ASP A 109 24.60 -11.44 9.34
C ASP A 109 24.09 -12.16 8.07
N ALA A 110 25.02 -12.73 7.30
CA ALA A 110 24.71 -13.35 6.02
C ALA A 110 23.70 -14.51 6.14
N SER A 111 23.79 -15.30 7.21
CA SER A 111 22.89 -16.44 7.43
C SER A 111 21.46 -15.98 7.67
N THR A 112 21.28 -14.93 8.46
CA THR A 112 19.97 -14.29 8.70
C THR A 112 19.39 -13.68 7.42
N ILE A 113 20.22 -13.04 6.59
CA ILE A 113 19.77 -12.50 5.29
C ILE A 113 19.24 -13.63 4.42
N GLU A 114 20.00 -14.70 4.23
CA GLU A 114 19.61 -15.83 3.40
C GLU A 114 18.35 -16.54 3.94
N GLN A 115 18.21 -16.64 5.26
CA GLN A 115 17.00 -17.19 5.86
C GLN A 115 15.79 -16.31 5.56
N ARG A 116 15.88 -14.98 5.71
CA ARG A 116 14.80 -14.05 5.40
C ARG A 116 14.41 -14.06 3.92
N VAL A 117 15.37 -14.21 3.01
CA VAL A 117 15.10 -14.38 1.58
C VAL A 117 14.27 -15.64 1.34
N ARG A 118 14.70 -16.80 1.89
CA ARG A 118 13.96 -18.06 1.75
C ARG A 118 12.54 -17.96 2.33
N ASP A 119 12.43 -17.45 3.57
CA ASP A 119 11.14 -17.35 4.25
C ASP A 119 10.16 -16.44 3.49
N SER A 120 10.63 -15.27 3.03
CA SER A 120 9.78 -14.34 2.29
C SER A 120 9.31 -14.88 0.95
N LEU A 121 10.18 -15.62 0.24
CA LEU A 121 9.81 -16.31 -1.01
C LEU A 121 8.83 -17.45 -0.76
N ALA A 122 8.97 -18.18 0.35
CA ALA A 122 8.02 -19.24 0.72
C ALA A 122 6.62 -18.67 1.03
N VAL A 123 6.54 -17.54 1.74
CA VAL A 123 5.27 -16.87 2.04
C VAL A 123 4.51 -16.49 0.77
N VAL A 124 5.20 -16.11 -0.30
CA VAL A 124 4.57 -15.69 -1.55
C VAL A 124 4.47 -16.79 -2.62
N ASP A 125 4.72 -18.05 -2.24
CA ASP A 125 4.71 -19.23 -3.13
C ASP A 125 5.72 -19.15 -4.29
N LEU A 126 6.92 -18.60 -4.03
CA LEU A 126 8.01 -18.45 -4.99
C LEU A 126 9.33 -19.07 -4.52
N SER A 127 9.29 -20.13 -3.69
CA SER A 127 10.46 -20.76 -3.06
C SER A 127 11.61 -21.11 -4.03
N ASN A 128 11.28 -21.47 -5.29
CA ASN A 128 12.26 -21.87 -6.30
C ASN A 128 12.62 -20.73 -7.27
N SER A 129 12.36 -19.47 -6.92
CA SER A 129 12.52 -18.34 -7.83
C SER A 129 13.64 -17.38 -7.45
N ALA A 130 14.44 -17.69 -6.42
CA ALA A 130 15.49 -16.80 -5.93
C ALA A 130 16.51 -16.41 -7.01
N GLU A 131 16.91 -17.37 -7.85
CA GLU A 131 17.91 -17.18 -8.89
C GLU A 131 17.36 -16.71 -10.24
N ARG A 132 16.02 -16.57 -10.36
CA ARG A 132 15.38 -16.06 -11.58
C ARG A 132 15.49 -14.54 -11.65
N TYR A 133 15.56 -14.03 -12.87
CA TYR A 133 15.44 -12.59 -13.14
C TYR A 133 13.96 -12.18 -13.28
N PRO A 134 13.62 -10.91 -13.01
CA PRO A 134 12.25 -10.42 -13.16
C PRO A 134 11.63 -10.68 -14.54
N ALA A 135 12.43 -10.65 -15.61
CA ALA A 135 11.99 -10.94 -16.97
C ALA A 135 11.48 -12.38 -17.17
N GLU A 136 11.91 -13.33 -16.33
CA GLU A 136 11.52 -14.73 -16.37
C GLU A 136 10.24 -15.04 -15.59
N LEU A 137 9.64 -14.02 -14.97
CA LEU A 137 8.44 -14.14 -14.14
C LEU A 137 7.20 -13.64 -14.88
N SER A 138 6.05 -14.28 -14.65
CA SER A 138 4.76 -13.72 -15.03
C SER A 138 4.44 -12.42 -14.29
N GLY A 139 3.46 -11.64 -14.74
CA GLY A 139 3.04 -10.41 -14.06
C GLY A 139 2.65 -10.63 -12.59
N GLY A 140 1.86 -11.67 -12.32
CA GLY A 140 1.47 -12.05 -10.96
C GLY A 140 2.67 -12.49 -10.11
N MET A 141 3.63 -13.27 -10.67
CA MET A 141 4.85 -13.65 -9.97
C MET A 141 5.74 -12.43 -9.65
N ARG A 142 5.86 -11.45 -10.56
CA ARG A 142 6.59 -10.21 -10.27
C ARG A 142 5.96 -9.44 -9.11
N LYS A 143 4.64 -9.33 -9.06
CA LYS A 143 3.93 -8.69 -7.93
C LYS A 143 4.18 -9.43 -6.62
N ARG A 144 4.10 -10.76 -6.61
CA ARG A 144 4.43 -11.60 -5.44
C ARG A 144 5.89 -11.41 -4.99
N ALA A 145 6.84 -11.33 -5.92
CA ALA A 145 8.24 -11.06 -5.59
C ALA A 145 8.43 -9.65 -4.99
N GLY A 146 7.68 -8.66 -5.44
CA GLY A 146 7.62 -7.33 -4.83
C GLY A 146 7.12 -7.37 -3.37
N ILE A 147 6.11 -8.21 -3.09
CA ILE A 147 5.64 -8.46 -1.71
C ILE A 147 6.73 -9.16 -0.90
N ALA A 148 7.37 -10.22 -1.43
CA ALA A 148 8.47 -10.91 -0.74
C ALA A 148 9.58 -9.93 -0.32
N ARG A 149 9.98 -9.01 -1.21
CA ARG A 149 10.96 -7.97 -0.90
C ARG A 149 10.50 -7.06 0.25
N ALA A 150 9.24 -6.66 0.26
CA ALA A 150 8.69 -5.80 1.30
C ALA A 150 8.65 -6.50 2.66
N ILE A 151 8.16 -7.75 2.72
CA ILE A 151 7.97 -8.51 3.97
C ILE A 151 9.26 -9.09 4.56
N ALA A 152 10.30 -9.29 3.73
CA ALA A 152 11.62 -9.77 4.22
C ALA A 152 12.23 -8.83 5.27
N LEU A 153 11.88 -7.55 5.23
CA LEU A 153 12.28 -6.55 6.21
C LEU A 153 11.59 -6.71 7.58
N ARG A 154 10.54 -7.54 7.68
CA ARG A 154 9.65 -7.68 8.84
C ARG A 154 9.12 -6.31 9.30
N PRO A 155 8.39 -5.62 8.43
CA PRO A 155 7.91 -4.27 8.69
C PRO A 155 6.77 -4.25 9.69
N ASP A 156 6.61 -3.11 10.42
CA ASP A 156 5.45 -2.81 11.25
C ASP A 156 4.24 -2.38 10.41
N TYR A 157 4.52 -1.79 9.24
CA TYR A 157 3.54 -1.24 8.30
C TYR A 157 3.77 -1.76 6.89
N ILE A 158 2.70 -2.12 6.19
CA ILE A 158 2.79 -2.51 4.77
C ILE A 158 1.86 -1.62 3.95
N LEU A 159 2.44 -0.95 2.94
CA LEU A 159 1.74 -0.11 2.00
C LEU A 159 1.63 -0.82 0.66
N PHE A 160 0.41 -1.09 0.20
CA PHE A 160 0.13 -1.67 -1.10
C PHE A 160 -0.44 -0.61 -2.03
N ASP A 161 0.27 -0.30 -3.10
CA ASP A 161 -0.17 0.63 -4.14
C ASP A 161 -0.70 -0.17 -5.34
N GLU A 162 -2.02 -0.29 -5.47
CA GLU A 162 -2.73 -0.98 -6.55
C GLU A 162 -2.24 -2.44 -6.77
N PRO A 163 -2.27 -3.32 -5.75
CA PRO A 163 -1.63 -4.64 -5.82
C PRO A 163 -2.28 -5.58 -6.84
N THR A 164 -3.57 -5.41 -7.15
CA THR A 164 -4.33 -6.30 -8.04
C THR A 164 -4.48 -5.76 -9.45
N THR A 165 -4.05 -4.53 -9.74
CA THR A 165 -4.18 -3.90 -11.06
C THR A 165 -3.49 -4.72 -12.15
N GLY A 166 -4.22 -5.03 -13.23
CA GLY A 166 -3.72 -5.78 -14.37
C GLY A 166 -3.62 -7.30 -14.16
N LEU A 167 -4.21 -7.82 -13.08
CA LEU A 167 -4.36 -9.26 -12.84
C LEU A 167 -5.74 -9.74 -13.33
N ASP A 168 -5.80 -11.00 -13.75
CA ASP A 168 -7.07 -11.68 -13.99
C ASP A 168 -7.81 -11.98 -12.67
N PRO A 169 -9.11 -12.30 -12.69
CA PRO A 169 -9.90 -12.50 -11.48
C PRO A 169 -9.40 -13.61 -10.54
N ILE A 170 -8.83 -14.68 -11.10
CA ILE A 170 -8.31 -15.83 -10.30
C ILE A 170 -7.01 -15.40 -9.59
N THR A 171 -6.12 -14.75 -10.33
CA THR A 171 -4.87 -14.22 -9.78
C THR A 171 -5.14 -13.11 -8.76
N THR A 172 -6.16 -12.27 -8.99
CA THR A 172 -6.62 -11.24 -8.01
C THR A 172 -7.04 -11.90 -6.70
N ALA A 173 -7.94 -12.89 -6.73
CA ALA A 173 -8.37 -13.59 -5.51
C ALA A 173 -7.20 -14.25 -4.75
N SER A 174 -6.23 -14.79 -5.49
CA SER A 174 -5.00 -15.35 -4.91
C SER A 174 -4.11 -14.28 -4.28
N MET A 175 -4.09 -13.06 -4.85
CA MET A 175 -3.37 -11.91 -4.30
C MET A 175 -4.04 -11.40 -3.02
N ASP A 176 -5.38 -11.31 -3.00
CA ASP A 176 -6.15 -10.92 -1.81
C ASP A 176 -5.90 -11.89 -0.65
N ALA A 177 -5.95 -13.19 -0.91
CA ALA A 177 -5.60 -14.22 0.09
C ALA A 177 -4.17 -14.07 0.60
N LEU A 178 -3.21 -13.71 -0.28
CA LEU A 178 -1.83 -13.45 0.12
C LEU A 178 -1.72 -12.20 1.01
N ILE A 179 -2.41 -11.11 0.70
CA ILE A 179 -2.41 -9.88 1.52
C ILE A 179 -2.94 -10.19 2.92
N LEU A 180 -4.05 -10.92 3.03
CA LEU A 180 -4.62 -11.35 4.31
C LEU A 180 -3.67 -12.26 5.10
N ARG A 181 -3.00 -13.21 4.44
CA ARG A 181 -2.00 -14.09 5.05
C ARG A 181 -0.82 -13.29 5.60
N VAL A 182 -0.25 -12.41 4.78
CA VAL A 182 0.90 -11.56 5.16
C VAL A 182 0.58 -10.68 6.37
N ARG A 183 -0.59 -10.03 6.35
CA ARG A 183 -1.05 -9.22 7.49
C ARG A 183 -1.12 -10.05 8.76
N ARG A 184 -1.81 -11.20 8.72
CA ARG A 184 -1.97 -12.09 9.89
C ARG A 184 -0.64 -12.59 10.42
N ASP A 185 0.26 -13.03 9.52
CA ASP A 185 1.50 -13.68 9.91
C ASP A 185 2.53 -12.68 10.48
N LEU A 186 2.49 -11.42 10.04
CA LEU A 186 3.36 -10.35 10.53
C LEU A 186 2.73 -9.49 11.63
N GLY A 187 1.42 -9.51 11.80
CA GLY A 187 0.71 -8.59 12.69
C GLY A 187 0.84 -7.12 12.27
N ALA A 188 1.19 -6.86 11.01
CA ALA A 188 1.49 -5.52 10.50
C ALA A 188 0.21 -4.70 10.25
N THR A 189 0.29 -3.40 10.48
CA THR A 189 -0.72 -2.44 10.01
C THR A 189 -0.62 -2.32 8.49
N THR A 190 -1.74 -2.45 7.80
CA THR A 190 -1.75 -2.50 6.34
C THR A 190 -2.57 -1.36 5.74
N VAL A 191 -2.01 -0.70 4.74
CA VAL A 191 -2.71 0.30 3.93
C VAL A 191 -2.76 -0.20 2.49
N VAL A 192 -3.96 -0.32 1.92
CA VAL A 192 -4.17 -0.77 0.55
C VAL A 192 -4.80 0.36 -0.24
N VAL A 193 -4.14 0.84 -1.26
CA VAL A 193 -4.75 1.74 -2.24
C VAL A 193 -5.25 0.91 -3.40
N SER A 194 -6.52 1.01 -3.74
CA SER A 194 -7.12 0.27 -4.85
C SER A 194 -8.36 0.97 -5.41
N HIS A 195 -8.69 0.66 -6.66
CA HIS A 195 -9.98 0.97 -7.28
C HIS A 195 -10.81 -0.31 -7.54
N ASP A 196 -10.27 -1.48 -7.22
CA ASP A 196 -10.97 -2.77 -7.33
C ASP A 196 -11.81 -3.02 -6.06
N MET A 197 -13.10 -2.70 -6.16
CA MET A 197 -14.02 -2.80 -5.01
C MET A 197 -14.18 -4.23 -4.49
N ARG A 198 -14.08 -5.25 -5.37
CA ARG A 198 -14.17 -6.65 -4.95
C ARG A 198 -13.01 -7.00 -4.02
N SER A 199 -11.78 -6.70 -4.45
CA SER A 199 -10.57 -6.90 -3.65
C SER A 199 -10.63 -6.10 -2.33
N VAL A 200 -11.04 -4.82 -2.41
CA VAL A 200 -11.16 -3.95 -1.22
C VAL A 200 -12.10 -4.54 -0.18
N PHE A 201 -13.29 -4.98 -0.57
CA PHE A 201 -14.26 -5.58 0.35
C PHE A 201 -13.80 -6.92 0.95
N GLU A 202 -12.86 -7.61 0.30
CA GLU A 202 -12.28 -8.86 0.80
C GLU A 202 -11.19 -8.61 1.86
N VAL A 203 -10.32 -7.60 1.63
CA VAL A 203 -9.11 -7.44 2.44
C VAL A 203 -9.20 -6.38 3.55
N ALA A 204 -10.15 -5.44 3.46
CA ALA A 204 -10.18 -4.27 4.34
C ALA A 204 -11.05 -4.45 5.58
N ASP A 205 -10.52 -4.07 6.74
CA ASP A 205 -11.32 -3.85 7.96
C ASP A 205 -12.00 -2.49 7.94
N ARG A 206 -11.33 -1.48 7.37
CA ARG A 206 -11.83 -0.12 7.20
C ARG A 206 -11.57 0.37 5.78
N ILE A 207 -12.50 1.15 5.26
CA ILE A 207 -12.43 1.72 3.92
C ILE A 207 -12.58 3.23 4.04
N ALA A 208 -11.64 3.98 3.48
CA ALA A 208 -11.66 5.43 3.38
C ALA A 208 -11.88 5.81 1.91
N MET A 209 -13.02 6.41 1.61
CA MET A 209 -13.34 6.92 0.27
C MET A 209 -12.73 8.29 0.08
N MET A 210 -11.81 8.41 -0.88
CA MET A 210 -11.18 9.65 -1.27
C MET A 210 -11.86 10.24 -2.52
N HIS A 211 -12.27 11.50 -2.41
CA HIS A 211 -12.90 12.26 -3.50
C HIS A 211 -12.40 13.70 -3.47
N GLU A 212 -11.98 14.24 -4.62
CA GLU A 212 -11.49 15.62 -4.78
C GLU A 212 -10.45 16.04 -3.73
N GLY A 213 -9.48 15.17 -3.45
CA GLY A 213 -8.39 15.43 -2.51
C GLY A 213 -8.77 15.35 -1.04
N ARG A 214 -9.99 14.98 -0.69
CA ARG A 214 -10.52 14.86 0.68
C ARG A 214 -11.01 13.45 0.98
N ILE A 215 -11.09 13.11 2.26
CA ILE A 215 -11.80 11.89 2.68
C ILE A 215 -13.29 12.22 2.78
N ARG A 216 -14.09 11.53 1.95
CA ARG A 216 -15.55 11.71 1.88
C ARG A 216 -16.28 10.92 2.94
N GLN A 217 -15.86 9.66 3.15
CA GLN A 217 -16.44 8.76 4.12
C GLN A 217 -15.39 7.75 4.57
N VAL A 218 -15.45 7.36 5.84
CA VAL A 218 -14.68 6.23 6.40
C VAL A 218 -15.68 5.30 7.09
N GLY A 219 -15.50 4.00 6.89
CA GLY A 219 -16.37 3.00 7.54
C GLY A 219 -15.87 1.58 7.32
N THR A 220 -16.58 0.61 7.86
CA THR A 220 -16.44 -0.81 7.57
C THR A 220 -16.96 -1.13 6.16
N ALA A 221 -16.68 -2.32 5.65
CA ALA A 221 -17.22 -2.79 4.37
C ALA A 221 -18.76 -2.72 4.32
N ALA A 222 -19.45 -3.02 5.43
CA ALA A 222 -20.91 -2.92 5.53
C ALA A 222 -21.39 -1.47 5.44
N GLU A 223 -20.83 -0.57 6.24
CA GLU A 223 -21.19 0.85 6.25
C GLU A 223 -20.95 1.53 4.90
N ILE A 224 -19.88 1.15 4.20
CA ILE A 224 -19.59 1.70 2.86
C ILE A 224 -20.58 1.16 1.83
N ARG A 225 -20.97 -0.12 1.89
CA ARG A 225 -21.99 -0.70 0.99
C ARG A 225 -23.38 -0.09 1.20
N GLU A 226 -23.72 0.25 2.44
CA GLU A 226 -25.01 0.84 2.83
C GLU A 226 -24.99 2.38 2.78
N SER A 227 -23.92 2.98 2.27
CA SER A 227 -23.77 4.44 2.21
C SER A 227 -24.94 5.09 1.47
N THR A 228 -25.49 6.15 2.04
CA THR A 228 -26.49 7.02 1.42
C THR A 228 -25.86 8.15 0.61
N ASP A 229 -24.55 8.35 0.73
CA ASP A 229 -23.81 9.37 -0.04
C ASP A 229 -23.76 8.98 -1.51
N ALA A 230 -24.29 9.84 -2.38
CA ALA A 230 -24.38 9.56 -3.82
C ALA A 230 -23.03 9.35 -4.49
N VAL A 231 -21.96 10.06 -4.05
CA VAL A 231 -20.62 9.92 -4.61
C VAL A 231 -20.03 8.55 -4.26
N VAL A 232 -20.17 8.13 -2.99
CA VAL A 232 -19.72 6.82 -2.52
C VAL A 232 -20.46 5.71 -3.26
N ARG A 233 -21.80 5.77 -3.32
CA ARG A 233 -22.63 4.79 -4.02
C ARG A 233 -22.27 4.65 -5.48
N ASN A 234 -22.18 5.76 -6.20
CA ASN A 234 -21.81 5.74 -7.62
C ASN A 234 -20.44 5.10 -7.85
N PHE A 235 -19.49 5.35 -6.95
CA PHE A 235 -18.16 4.77 -7.08
C PHE A 235 -18.18 3.25 -6.84
N ILE A 236 -18.81 2.77 -5.76
CA ILE A 236 -18.82 1.33 -5.43
C ILE A 236 -19.67 0.51 -6.41
N GLU A 237 -20.68 1.12 -7.02
CA GLU A 237 -21.53 0.50 -8.05
C GLU A 237 -20.98 0.63 -9.47
N GLY A 238 -19.84 1.32 -9.65
CA GLY A 238 -19.21 1.54 -10.96
C GLY A 238 -20.03 2.45 -11.88
N ARG A 239 -20.86 3.33 -11.32
CA ARG A 239 -21.71 4.27 -12.10
C ARG A 239 -20.93 5.55 -12.41
N ALA A 240 -21.12 6.09 -13.62
CA ALA A 240 -20.58 7.39 -13.97
C ALA A 240 -21.34 8.50 -13.22
N GLU A 241 -20.62 9.52 -12.75
CA GLU A 241 -21.26 10.70 -12.17
C GLU A 241 -22.15 11.41 -13.23
N GLY A 242 -23.38 11.75 -12.84
CA GLY A 242 -24.30 12.49 -13.70
C GLY A 242 -25.24 11.64 -14.57
N VAL A 243 -25.17 10.32 -14.50
CA VAL A 243 -26.18 9.45 -15.13
C VAL A 243 -27.29 9.22 -14.13
N ALA A 244 -28.41 9.93 -14.30
CA ALA A 244 -29.64 9.64 -13.57
C ALA A 244 -30.07 8.20 -13.86
N THR A 245 -30.40 7.44 -12.83
CA THR A 245 -31.00 6.10 -12.97
C THR A 245 -32.38 6.26 -13.66
N PRO A 246 -32.72 5.44 -14.69
CA PRO A 246 -34.02 5.45 -15.31
C PRO A 246 -35.14 5.05 -14.35
#